data_e0f8b7e252cfe597d8a235665596fad6
#
_entry.id   e0f8b7e252cfe597d8a235665596fad6
#
_cell.length_a   1.000
_cell.length_b   1.000
_cell.length_c   1.000
_cell.angle_alpha   90.00
_cell.angle_beta   90.00
_cell.angle_gamma   90.00
#
_symmetry.space_group_name_H-M   'P 1'
#
loop_
_entity.id
_entity.type
_entity.pdbx_description
1 polymer ?
#
loop_
_entity_poly.entity_id
_entity_poly.type
_entity_poly.pdbx_seq_one_letter_code
_entity_poly.pdbx_strand_id
1 'polypeptide(L)'
;MPSSGRVKASPLAKKIAAQTGVDLRLIQGSGPGGRIIRRDVEGAGTSAAPAAVAAVAGAEFEDVPLSQMRAAIARRMPLSKAPVPHFYVTSEVAMDRAWELREQLNALEGQPKISVNDFVIRACALALLKHPGVNASLQGDAIRVYHRAHIGIAVALDDGLITPVLRDCHAKPLAQIAVESRDLAERARNRKLRAPELSGATFSISNLGMFDVAEFSAIINPPEGAILAVGSVRRVPVVDAAGLGVGRRMMLTISCDHRVMDGAMGARFLQDVKRLLEEPLRLLV
;
A
#
# COMPACT_ATOMS: atom_id res chain seq x y z
N MET A 1 26.28 -50.77 9.19
CA MET A 1 26.97 -50.33 7.98
C MET A 1 26.53 -51.20 6.83
N PRO A 2 25.65 -50.78 5.85
CA PRO A 2 25.39 -51.57 4.67
C PRO A 2 26.57 -51.46 3.72
N SER A 3 27.09 -52.61 3.28
CA SER A 3 28.23 -52.76 2.41
C SER A 3 28.01 -52.06 1.05
N SER A 4 29.00 -51.29 0.61
CA SER A 4 29.02 -50.66 -0.72
C SER A 4 29.22 -51.71 -1.81
N GLY A 5 28.18 -52.48 -2.07
CA GLY A 5 28.20 -53.49 -3.15
C GLY A 5 28.11 -52.79 -4.50
N ARG A 6 29.12 -53.07 -5.35
CA ARG A 6 29.16 -52.59 -6.76
C ARG A 6 27.93 -53.12 -7.51
N VAL A 7 27.04 -52.20 -7.97
CA VAL A 7 25.80 -52.53 -8.67
C VAL A 7 26.11 -53.28 -9.95
N LYS A 8 25.64 -54.54 -10.08
CA LYS A 8 25.82 -55.39 -11.28
C LYS A 8 24.75 -55.01 -12.29
N ALA A 9 25.08 -54.15 -13.25
CA ALA A 9 24.19 -53.79 -14.34
C ALA A 9 24.85 -53.97 -15.70
N SER A 10 24.03 -54.30 -16.72
CA SER A 10 24.54 -54.41 -18.10
C SER A 10 24.96 -53.04 -18.65
N PRO A 11 25.87 -52.98 -19.64
CA PRO A 11 26.27 -51.69 -20.24
C PRO A 11 25.09 -50.89 -20.79
N LEU A 12 24.10 -51.54 -21.37
CA LEU A 12 22.90 -50.93 -21.90
C LEU A 12 21.99 -50.40 -20.83
N ALA A 13 21.81 -51.15 -19.72
CA ALA A 13 21.02 -50.69 -18.55
C ALA A 13 21.65 -49.45 -17.92
N LYS A 14 22.98 -49.35 -17.81
CA LYS A 14 23.68 -48.16 -17.32
C LYS A 14 23.47 -46.94 -18.21
N LYS A 15 23.50 -47.14 -19.56
CA LYS A 15 23.29 -46.07 -20.53
C LYS A 15 21.86 -45.51 -20.45
N ILE A 16 20.87 -46.40 -20.37
CA ILE A 16 19.46 -45.99 -20.27
C ILE A 16 19.19 -45.31 -18.91
N ALA A 17 19.69 -45.83 -17.79
CA ALA A 17 19.53 -45.23 -16.49
C ALA A 17 20.15 -43.83 -16.42
N ALA A 18 21.32 -43.61 -17.07
CA ALA A 18 21.91 -42.27 -17.17
C ALA A 18 21.10 -41.30 -18.03
N GLN A 19 20.39 -41.81 -19.06
CA GLN A 19 19.52 -40.98 -19.91
C GLN A 19 18.14 -40.66 -19.26
N THR A 20 17.64 -41.60 -18.45
CA THR A 20 16.31 -41.49 -17.82
C THR A 20 16.34 -41.01 -16.37
N GLY A 21 17.54 -40.79 -15.79
CA GLY A 21 17.70 -40.32 -14.40
C GLY A 21 17.35 -41.38 -13.33
N VAL A 22 17.25 -42.65 -13.69
CA VAL A 22 16.86 -43.74 -12.78
C VAL A 22 18.05 -44.25 -11.98
N ASP A 23 17.95 -44.26 -10.63
CA ASP A 23 19.01 -44.82 -9.78
C ASP A 23 19.01 -46.34 -9.76
N LEU A 24 20.05 -46.94 -10.35
CA LEU A 24 20.25 -48.38 -10.45
C LEU A 24 20.33 -49.08 -9.06
N ARG A 25 20.56 -48.38 -8.00
CA ARG A 25 20.61 -48.95 -6.62
C ARG A 25 19.21 -49.31 -6.09
N LEU A 26 18.19 -48.74 -6.69
CA LEU A 26 16.79 -48.93 -6.31
C LEU A 26 16.09 -50.01 -7.15
N ILE A 27 16.79 -50.58 -8.14
CA ILE A 27 16.24 -51.56 -9.06
C ILE A 27 16.75 -52.97 -8.71
N GLN A 28 15.82 -53.90 -8.57
CA GLN A 28 16.15 -55.32 -8.43
C GLN A 28 16.39 -55.91 -9.84
N GLY A 29 17.61 -56.42 -10.11
CA GLY A 29 17.98 -56.98 -11.39
C GLY A 29 17.34 -58.35 -11.63
N SER A 30 16.68 -58.54 -12.80
CA SER A 30 16.05 -59.80 -13.22
C SER A 30 16.95 -60.66 -14.09
N GLY A 31 18.15 -60.20 -14.45
CA GLY A 31 19.11 -60.96 -15.29
C GLY A 31 19.93 -61.96 -14.52
N PRO A 32 20.70 -62.83 -15.25
CA PRO A 32 21.54 -63.86 -14.64
C PRO A 32 22.47 -63.34 -13.56
N GLY A 33 22.42 -63.99 -12.37
CA GLY A 33 23.23 -63.59 -11.21
C GLY A 33 22.80 -62.26 -10.60
N GLY A 34 21.51 -61.86 -10.71
CA GLY A 34 20.98 -60.65 -10.15
C GLY A 34 21.43 -59.37 -10.88
N ARG A 35 21.80 -59.48 -12.13
CA ARG A 35 22.25 -58.35 -12.97
C ARG A 35 21.05 -57.54 -13.45
N ILE A 36 21.11 -56.23 -13.33
CA ILE A 36 20.10 -55.30 -13.88
C ILE A 36 20.25 -55.28 -15.41
N ILE A 37 19.18 -55.59 -16.10
CA ILE A 37 19.11 -55.59 -17.56
C ILE A 37 18.22 -54.43 -18.05
N ARG A 38 18.21 -54.15 -19.34
CA ARG A 38 17.47 -53.04 -19.98
C ARG A 38 16.02 -52.99 -19.54
N ARG A 39 15.30 -54.10 -19.56
CA ARG A 39 13.87 -54.18 -19.20
C ARG A 39 13.58 -53.76 -17.75
N ASP A 40 14.50 -53.95 -16.84
CA ASP A 40 14.34 -53.57 -15.43
C ASP A 40 14.39 -52.05 -15.28
N VAL A 41 15.21 -51.37 -16.06
CA VAL A 41 15.30 -49.90 -16.07
C VAL A 41 14.09 -49.26 -16.76
N GLU A 42 13.66 -49.84 -17.91
CA GLU A 42 12.49 -49.38 -18.65
C GLU A 42 11.20 -49.60 -17.82
N GLY A 43 11.06 -50.70 -17.10
CA GLY A 43 9.95 -50.99 -16.18
C GLY A 43 9.93 -50.10 -14.95
N ALA A 44 11.08 -49.70 -14.47
CA ALA A 44 11.17 -48.75 -13.33
C ALA A 44 10.83 -47.32 -13.77
N GLY A 45 11.07 -46.95 -15.03
CA GLY A 45 10.66 -45.66 -15.59
C GLY A 45 9.14 -45.51 -15.81
N THR A 46 8.43 -46.63 -16.00
CA THR A 46 6.96 -46.64 -16.18
C THR A 46 6.18 -46.82 -14.85
N SER A 47 6.86 -47.20 -13.77
CA SER A 47 6.29 -47.38 -12.44
C SER A 47 6.50 -46.18 -11.52
N ALA A 48 6.97 -45.06 -12.02
CA ALA A 48 6.75 -43.79 -11.33
C ALA A 48 5.27 -43.42 -11.53
N ALA A 49 4.38 -44.06 -10.73
CA ALA A 49 3.17 -43.35 -10.32
C ALA A 49 3.59 -41.94 -9.90
N PRO A 50 2.85 -40.88 -10.31
CA PRO A 50 3.14 -39.58 -9.76
C PRO A 50 3.16 -39.82 -8.23
N ALA A 51 4.32 -39.55 -7.63
CA ALA A 51 4.41 -39.46 -6.20
C ALA A 51 3.25 -38.52 -5.87
N ALA A 52 2.18 -39.07 -5.30
CA ALA A 52 1.18 -38.27 -4.62
C ALA A 52 2.05 -37.33 -3.84
N VAL A 53 1.98 -36.04 -4.16
CA VAL A 53 2.57 -34.99 -3.34
C VAL A 53 2.06 -35.38 -1.98
N ALA A 54 2.91 -36.03 -1.19
CA ALA A 54 2.60 -36.28 0.20
C ALA A 54 2.29 -34.88 0.66
N ALA A 55 1.01 -34.63 0.92
CA ALA A 55 0.61 -33.42 1.57
C ALA A 55 1.54 -33.38 2.75
N VAL A 56 2.50 -32.44 2.72
CA VAL A 56 3.42 -32.19 3.80
C VAL A 56 2.47 -31.93 4.94
N ALA A 57 2.30 -32.94 5.81
CA ALA A 57 1.54 -32.82 7.02
C ALA A 57 2.22 -31.67 7.77
N GLY A 58 1.63 -30.50 7.60
CA GLY A 58 1.98 -29.16 7.80
C GLY A 58 3.14 -28.92 8.74
N ALA A 59 4.15 -28.27 8.25
CA ALA A 59 4.81 -27.26 9.05
C ALA A 59 3.72 -26.29 9.50
N GLU A 60 3.57 -26.06 10.80
CA GLU A 60 2.59 -25.11 11.35
C GLU A 60 2.82 -23.68 10.84
N PHE A 61 3.95 -23.41 10.23
CA PHE A 61 4.36 -22.10 9.68
C PHE A 61 5.36 -22.27 8.55
N GLU A 62 5.47 -21.23 7.76
CA GLU A 62 6.48 -21.06 6.71
C GLU A 62 7.18 -19.71 6.92
N ASP A 63 8.51 -19.69 6.96
CA ASP A 63 9.31 -18.47 6.99
C ASP A 63 9.50 -17.94 5.56
N VAL A 64 8.81 -16.83 5.25
CA VAL A 64 8.92 -16.16 3.96
C VAL A 64 9.93 -15.02 4.05
N PRO A 65 11.01 -15.02 3.25
CA PRO A 65 11.98 -13.94 3.23
C PRO A 65 11.34 -12.60 2.89
N LEU A 66 11.75 -11.54 3.59
CA LEU A 66 11.27 -10.19 3.30
C LEU A 66 11.69 -9.73 1.90
N SER A 67 10.76 -9.18 1.13
CA SER A 67 11.09 -8.42 -0.07
C SER A 67 11.94 -7.19 0.29
N GLN A 68 12.69 -6.65 -0.68
CA GLN A 68 13.50 -5.44 -0.46
C GLN A 68 12.64 -4.26 0.03
N MET A 69 11.45 -4.10 -0.52
CA MET A 69 10.49 -3.07 -0.10
C MET A 69 10.03 -3.33 1.34
N ARG A 70 9.63 -4.54 1.69
CA ARG A 70 9.19 -4.90 3.06
C ARG A 70 10.31 -4.69 4.07
N ALA A 71 11.54 -5.04 3.73
CA ALA A 71 12.72 -4.80 4.57
C ALA A 71 12.98 -3.30 4.77
N ALA A 72 12.79 -2.47 3.74
CA ALA A 72 12.92 -1.02 3.86
C ALA A 72 11.82 -0.41 4.76
N ILE A 73 10.57 -0.86 4.63
CA ILE A 73 9.46 -0.47 5.49
C ILE A 73 9.74 -0.87 6.96
N ALA A 74 10.19 -2.10 7.20
CA ALA A 74 10.50 -2.61 8.53
C ALA A 74 11.60 -1.80 9.24
N ARG A 75 12.57 -1.27 8.48
CA ARG A 75 13.60 -0.36 9.03
C ARG A 75 13.06 1.06 9.28
N ARG A 76 12.17 1.57 8.43
CA ARG A 76 11.72 2.97 8.45
C ARG A 76 10.58 3.22 9.45
N MET A 77 9.64 2.31 9.57
CA MET A 77 8.45 2.53 10.41
C MET A 77 8.75 2.63 11.92
N PRO A 78 9.68 1.88 12.51
CA PRO A 78 10.07 2.07 13.90
C PRO A 78 10.67 3.46 14.19
N LEU A 79 11.33 4.09 13.21
CA LEU A 79 11.88 5.46 13.35
C LEU A 79 10.79 6.53 13.48
N SER A 80 9.56 6.21 13.06
CA SER A 80 8.39 7.07 13.26
C SER A 80 7.62 6.68 14.52
N LYS A 81 7.14 5.43 14.60
CA LYS A 81 6.16 5.07 15.63
C LYS A 81 6.73 5.04 17.05
N ALA A 82 7.99 4.63 17.23
CA ALA A 82 8.59 4.51 18.56
C ALA A 82 8.98 5.87 19.18
N PRO A 83 9.74 6.76 18.47
CA PRO A 83 10.23 8.01 19.07
C PRO A 83 9.27 9.19 18.91
N VAL A 84 8.23 9.10 18.08
CA VAL A 84 7.28 10.19 17.82
C VAL A 84 6.04 10.01 18.67
N PRO A 85 5.75 10.91 19.63
CA PRO A 85 4.52 10.85 20.41
C PRO A 85 3.33 11.26 19.52
N HIS A 86 2.72 10.28 18.87
CA HIS A 86 1.54 10.50 18.03
C HIS A 86 0.32 10.80 18.88
N PHE A 87 -0.43 11.83 18.51
CA PHE A 87 -1.82 12.01 18.93
C PHE A 87 -2.72 12.08 17.69
N TYR A 88 -4.00 11.86 17.88
CA TYR A 88 -4.96 11.71 16.80
C TYR A 88 -6.17 12.61 17.03
N VAL A 89 -6.63 13.27 15.97
CA VAL A 89 -7.88 14.03 15.98
C VAL A 89 -8.74 13.53 14.83
N THR A 90 -9.99 13.19 15.13
CA THR A 90 -10.94 12.68 14.13
C THR A 90 -12.12 13.64 13.99
N SER A 91 -12.60 13.82 12.77
CA SER A 91 -13.78 14.61 12.47
C SER A 91 -14.62 13.94 11.38
N GLU A 92 -15.93 13.97 11.56
CA GLU A 92 -16.88 13.58 10.52
C GLU A 92 -17.15 14.76 9.58
N VAL A 93 -17.18 14.46 8.27
CA VAL A 93 -17.41 15.43 7.19
C VAL A 93 -18.67 15.06 6.42
N ALA A 94 -19.56 16.03 6.20
CA ALA A 94 -20.72 15.88 5.33
C ALA A 94 -20.30 16.02 3.87
N MET A 95 -20.40 14.92 3.11
CA MET A 95 -19.87 14.83 1.74
C MET A 95 -20.94 15.02 0.66
N ASP A 96 -22.17 15.30 1.02
CA ASP A 96 -23.28 15.36 0.05
C ASP A 96 -23.00 16.40 -1.05
N ARG A 97 -22.67 17.64 -0.69
CA ARG A 97 -22.35 18.72 -1.64
C ARG A 97 -21.09 18.44 -2.48
N ALA A 98 -20.04 17.90 -1.84
CA ALA A 98 -18.82 17.54 -2.56
C ALA A 98 -19.07 16.40 -3.54
N TRP A 99 -19.93 15.47 -3.19
CA TRP A 99 -20.32 14.37 -4.07
C TRP A 99 -21.10 14.88 -5.29
N GLU A 100 -22.12 15.72 -5.08
CA GLU A 100 -22.91 16.35 -6.15
C GLU A 100 -22.03 17.19 -7.10
N LEU A 101 -21.17 18.04 -6.55
CA LEU A 101 -20.23 18.83 -7.37
C LEU A 101 -19.30 17.93 -8.18
N ARG A 102 -18.79 16.85 -7.58
CA ARG A 102 -17.96 15.88 -8.29
C ARG A 102 -18.71 15.24 -9.46
N GLU A 103 -19.96 14.86 -9.27
CA GLU A 103 -20.80 14.29 -10.35
C GLU A 103 -20.99 15.30 -11.48
N GLN A 104 -21.29 16.55 -11.16
CA GLN A 104 -21.43 17.65 -12.13
C GLN A 104 -20.13 17.89 -12.91
N LEU A 105 -18.99 18.02 -12.23
CA LEU A 105 -17.68 18.19 -12.88
C LEU A 105 -17.34 17.01 -13.78
N ASN A 106 -17.66 15.80 -13.34
CA ASN A 106 -17.38 14.59 -14.10
C ASN A 106 -18.33 14.36 -15.28
N ALA A 107 -19.46 15.05 -15.33
CA ALA A 107 -20.38 15.06 -16.48
C ALA A 107 -19.90 16.00 -17.59
N LEU A 108 -19.01 16.95 -17.31
CA LEU A 108 -18.48 17.86 -18.32
C LEU A 108 -17.59 17.11 -19.32
N GLU A 109 -17.84 17.32 -20.60
CA GLU A 109 -17.05 16.74 -21.68
C GLU A 109 -15.66 17.41 -21.75
N GLY A 110 -14.65 16.63 -22.14
CA GLY A 110 -13.26 17.13 -22.31
C GLY A 110 -12.54 17.46 -21.00
N GLN A 111 -13.16 17.26 -19.83
CA GLN A 111 -12.53 17.53 -18.54
C GLN A 111 -12.00 16.24 -17.90
N PRO A 112 -10.90 16.32 -17.13
CA PRO A 112 -10.39 15.16 -16.39
C PRO A 112 -11.39 14.72 -15.33
N LYS A 113 -11.50 13.41 -15.11
CA LYS A 113 -12.37 12.88 -14.06
C LYS A 113 -11.77 13.18 -12.69
N ILE A 114 -12.56 13.79 -11.83
CA ILE A 114 -12.20 14.18 -10.45
C ILE A 114 -12.62 13.08 -9.48
N SER A 115 -11.71 12.70 -8.59
CA SER A 115 -11.97 11.76 -7.51
C SER A 115 -12.25 12.50 -6.18
N VAL A 116 -12.81 11.80 -5.19
CA VAL A 116 -12.94 12.33 -3.82
C VAL A 116 -11.57 12.68 -3.24
N ASN A 117 -10.55 11.88 -3.56
CA ASN A 117 -9.20 12.13 -3.08
C ASN A 117 -8.61 13.46 -3.59
N ASP A 118 -8.96 13.88 -4.81
CA ASP A 118 -8.49 15.15 -5.37
C ASP A 118 -9.09 16.35 -4.61
N PHE A 119 -10.35 16.26 -4.19
CA PHE A 119 -10.95 17.24 -3.29
C PHE A 119 -10.24 17.31 -1.95
N VAL A 120 -9.91 16.15 -1.36
CA VAL A 120 -9.16 16.08 -0.09
C VAL A 120 -7.77 16.69 -0.25
N ILE A 121 -7.04 16.34 -1.32
CA ILE A 121 -5.70 16.91 -1.61
C ILE A 121 -5.79 18.43 -1.70
N ARG A 122 -6.76 18.96 -2.45
CA ARG A 122 -6.92 20.42 -2.63
C ARG A 122 -7.30 21.10 -1.31
N ALA A 123 -8.23 20.52 -0.55
CA ALA A 123 -8.63 21.05 0.76
C ALA A 123 -7.45 21.08 1.74
N CYS A 124 -6.69 20.00 1.85
CA CYS A 124 -5.48 19.95 2.66
C CYS A 124 -4.45 21.00 2.23
N ALA A 125 -4.19 21.11 0.93
CA ALA A 125 -3.22 22.05 0.40
C ALA A 125 -3.55 23.50 0.76
N LEU A 126 -4.81 23.90 0.68
CA LEU A 126 -5.28 25.25 1.06
C LEU A 126 -5.25 25.44 2.58
N ALA A 127 -5.63 24.42 3.35
CA ALA A 127 -5.60 24.49 4.80
C ALA A 127 -4.16 24.57 5.35
N LEU A 128 -3.20 23.85 4.77
CA LEU A 128 -1.79 23.85 5.18
C LEU A 128 -1.16 25.25 5.11
N LEU A 129 -1.55 26.09 4.14
CA LEU A 129 -1.06 27.48 4.05
C LEU A 129 -1.61 28.36 5.18
N LYS A 130 -2.81 28.06 5.70
CA LYS A 130 -3.42 28.79 6.82
C LYS A 130 -2.93 28.29 8.18
N HIS A 131 -2.43 27.05 8.23
CA HIS A 131 -1.97 26.38 9.43
C HIS A 131 -0.49 25.98 9.31
N PRO A 132 0.46 26.94 9.26
CA PRO A 132 1.87 26.66 9.01
C PRO A 132 2.50 25.75 10.07
N GLY A 133 1.98 25.75 11.30
CA GLY A 133 2.44 24.84 12.35
C GLY A 133 2.06 23.37 12.11
N VAL A 134 1.07 23.09 11.25
CA VAL A 134 0.75 21.72 10.81
C VAL A 134 1.60 21.33 9.59
N ASN A 135 1.95 22.31 8.75
CA ASN A 135 2.87 22.11 7.63
C ASN A 135 4.33 22.25 8.09
N ALA A 136 4.73 21.41 9.02
CA ALA A 136 6.00 21.53 9.73
C ALA A 136 6.61 20.16 10.06
N SER A 137 7.90 20.16 10.39
CA SER A 137 8.63 18.96 10.82
C SER A 137 9.65 19.28 11.90
N LEU A 138 9.98 18.31 12.74
CA LEU A 138 11.08 18.43 13.69
C LEU A 138 12.42 18.16 12.98
N GLN A 139 13.37 19.08 13.13
CA GLN A 139 14.72 19.00 12.56
C GLN A 139 15.75 19.29 13.65
N GLY A 140 16.25 18.23 14.29
CA GLY A 140 17.09 18.39 15.48
C GLY A 140 16.37 19.16 16.58
N ASP A 141 16.91 20.31 16.95
CA ASP A 141 16.35 21.19 18.00
C ASP A 141 15.45 22.32 17.43
N ALA A 142 15.08 22.25 16.16
CA ALA A 142 14.26 23.27 15.49
C ALA A 142 13.02 22.69 14.83
N ILE A 143 11.93 23.46 14.78
CA ILE A 143 10.76 23.17 13.98
C ILE A 143 10.95 23.85 12.62
N ARG A 144 11.00 23.06 11.56
CA ARG A 144 11.01 23.56 10.17
C ARG A 144 9.58 23.73 9.70
N VAL A 145 9.19 24.98 9.41
CA VAL A 145 7.90 25.35 8.85
C VAL A 145 8.03 25.45 7.33
N TYR A 146 7.10 24.83 6.61
CA TYR A 146 7.07 24.84 5.16
C TYR A 146 6.06 25.85 4.63
N HIS A 147 6.47 26.67 3.65
CA HIS A 147 5.60 27.66 3.01
C HIS A 147 4.93 27.16 1.72
N ARG A 148 5.16 25.91 1.37
CA ARG A 148 4.56 25.21 0.23
C ARG A 148 3.93 23.90 0.70
N ALA A 149 2.81 23.54 0.10
CA ALA A 149 2.16 22.27 0.35
C ALA A 149 2.59 21.23 -0.70
N HIS A 150 3.51 20.35 -0.33
CA HIS A 150 3.91 19.19 -1.12
C HIS A 150 3.28 17.95 -0.46
N ILE A 151 2.31 17.34 -1.13
CA ILE A 151 1.49 16.29 -0.53
C ILE A 151 1.94 14.92 -1.04
N GLY A 152 2.38 14.08 -0.10
CA GLY A 152 2.61 12.66 -0.33
C GLY A 152 1.29 11.91 -0.41
N ILE A 153 1.10 11.12 -1.45
CA ILE A 153 -0.11 10.32 -1.67
C ILE A 153 0.24 8.86 -1.47
N ALA A 154 -0.31 8.22 -0.44
CA ALA A 154 -0.05 6.81 -0.19
C ALA A 154 -0.72 5.94 -1.27
N VAL A 155 0.07 5.16 -2.00
CA VAL A 155 -0.38 4.23 -3.04
C VAL A 155 -0.03 2.81 -2.62
N ALA A 156 -1.06 1.98 -2.47
CA ALA A 156 -0.88 0.56 -2.18
C ALA A 156 -0.34 -0.19 -3.41
N LEU A 157 0.60 -1.08 -3.16
CA LEU A 157 1.18 -2.03 -4.10
C LEU A 157 1.03 -3.44 -3.53
N ASP A 158 1.18 -4.47 -4.36
CA ASP A 158 1.03 -5.87 -3.94
C ASP A 158 2.02 -6.25 -2.81
N ASP A 159 3.22 -5.69 -2.84
CA ASP A 159 4.31 -5.98 -1.90
C ASP A 159 4.51 -4.90 -0.82
N GLY A 160 3.69 -3.84 -0.79
CA GLY A 160 3.83 -2.77 0.20
C GLY A 160 3.08 -1.50 -0.14
N LEU A 161 3.68 -0.36 0.26
CA LEU A 161 3.13 0.97 0.06
C LEU A 161 4.26 1.92 -0.37
N ILE A 162 3.96 2.80 -1.32
CA ILE A 162 4.84 3.87 -1.75
C ILE A 162 4.09 5.20 -1.68
N THR A 163 4.82 6.29 -1.42
CA THR A 163 4.20 7.61 -1.24
C THR A 163 4.80 8.62 -2.23
N PRO A 164 4.35 8.64 -3.50
CA PRO A 164 4.74 9.68 -4.43
C PRO A 164 4.28 11.06 -3.98
N VAL A 165 5.06 12.08 -4.31
CA VAL A 165 4.86 13.46 -3.86
C VAL A 165 4.29 14.32 -4.99
N LEU A 166 3.08 14.81 -4.80
CA LEU A 166 2.48 15.85 -5.62
C LEU A 166 2.95 17.22 -5.09
N ARG A 167 3.74 17.93 -5.90
CA ARG A 167 4.34 19.19 -5.49
C ARG A 167 3.42 20.37 -5.69
N ASP A 168 3.58 21.40 -4.85
CA ASP A 168 2.91 22.70 -4.97
C ASP A 168 1.38 22.61 -5.13
N CYS A 169 0.75 21.69 -4.39
CA CYS A 169 -0.70 21.43 -4.48
C CYS A 169 -1.55 22.68 -4.21
N HIS A 170 -1.04 23.61 -3.40
CA HIS A 170 -1.72 24.86 -3.07
C HIS A 170 -1.87 25.81 -4.29
N ALA A 171 -0.96 25.74 -5.25
CA ALA A 171 -0.95 26.57 -6.45
C ALA A 171 -1.67 25.92 -7.65
N LYS A 172 -2.13 24.68 -7.52
CA LYS A 172 -2.72 23.93 -8.63
C LYS A 172 -4.24 23.93 -8.56
N PRO A 173 -4.93 24.17 -9.67
CA PRO A 173 -6.37 23.99 -9.76
C PRO A 173 -6.73 22.50 -9.59
N LEU A 174 -7.97 22.23 -9.18
CA LEU A 174 -8.47 20.86 -8.88
C LEU A 174 -8.29 19.90 -10.08
N ALA A 175 -8.54 20.38 -11.31
CA ALA A 175 -8.35 19.61 -12.53
C ALA A 175 -6.90 19.15 -12.73
N GLN A 176 -5.92 20.02 -12.46
CA GLN A 176 -4.50 19.67 -12.56
C GLN A 176 -4.10 18.67 -11.47
N ILE A 177 -4.59 18.85 -10.24
CA ILE A 177 -4.38 17.88 -9.16
C ILE A 177 -4.89 16.49 -9.59
N ALA A 178 -6.08 16.41 -10.18
CA ALA A 178 -6.68 15.15 -10.62
C ALA A 178 -5.86 14.45 -11.73
N VAL A 179 -5.29 15.21 -12.67
CA VAL A 179 -4.44 14.63 -13.71
C VAL A 179 -3.12 14.13 -13.13
N GLU A 180 -2.43 14.96 -12.36
CA GLU A 180 -1.11 14.63 -11.83
C GLU A 180 -1.17 13.53 -10.73
N SER A 181 -2.19 13.56 -9.86
CA SER A 181 -2.36 12.51 -8.83
C SER A 181 -2.60 11.14 -9.44
N ARG A 182 -3.39 11.08 -10.52
CA ARG A 182 -3.64 9.85 -11.27
C ARG A 182 -2.39 9.34 -11.97
N ASP A 183 -1.65 10.21 -12.66
CA ASP A 183 -0.39 9.85 -13.31
C ASP A 183 0.63 9.31 -12.30
N LEU A 184 0.79 10.00 -11.16
CA LEU A 184 1.66 9.53 -10.08
C LEU A 184 1.24 8.16 -9.55
N ALA A 185 -0.06 7.94 -9.31
CA ALA A 185 -0.56 6.67 -8.80
C ALA A 185 -0.40 5.52 -9.82
N GLU A 186 -0.62 5.80 -11.10
CA GLU A 186 -0.41 4.82 -12.17
C GLU A 186 1.07 4.46 -12.34
N ARG A 187 1.96 5.45 -12.36
CA ARG A 187 3.41 5.22 -12.42
C ARG A 187 3.94 4.55 -11.16
N ALA A 188 3.34 4.81 -10.00
CA ALA A 188 3.66 4.10 -8.76
C ALA A 188 3.39 2.59 -8.89
N ARG A 189 2.19 2.20 -9.34
CA ARG A 189 1.81 0.79 -9.55
C ARG A 189 2.70 0.11 -10.58
N ASN A 190 3.11 0.84 -11.61
CA ASN A 190 4.00 0.36 -12.68
C ASN A 190 5.49 0.46 -12.33
N ARG A 191 5.87 0.86 -11.10
CA ARG A 191 7.26 1.06 -10.64
C ARG A 191 8.07 2.02 -11.54
N LYS A 192 7.39 3.05 -12.10
CA LYS A 192 7.97 4.05 -13.02
C LYS A 192 8.12 5.44 -12.40
N LEU A 193 8.11 5.54 -11.08
CA LEU A 193 8.37 6.80 -10.38
C LEU A 193 9.84 7.19 -10.48
N ARG A 194 10.08 8.50 -10.58
CA ARG A 194 11.42 9.09 -10.58
C ARG A 194 11.87 9.38 -9.14
N ALA A 195 13.17 9.33 -8.87
CA ALA A 195 13.71 9.57 -7.53
C ALA A 195 13.24 10.89 -6.86
N PRO A 196 13.13 12.03 -7.58
CA PRO A 196 12.63 13.28 -6.98
C PRO A 196 11.14 13.21 -6.56
N GLU A 197 10.37 12.26 -7.09
CA GLU A 197 8.95 12.09 -6.77
C GLU A 197 8.72 11.26 -5.49
N LEU A 198 9.78 10.72 -4.91
CA LEU A 198 9.73 9.87 -3.73
C LEU A 198 10.14 10.58 -2.43
N SER A 199 10.42 11.88 -2.50
CA SER A 199 10.93 12.63 -1.36
C SER A 199 10.48 14.08 -1.35
N GLY A 200 10.55 14.73 -0.19
CA GLY A 200 10.25 16.14 -0.04
C GLY A 200 8.75 16.45 0.11
N ALA A 201 7.93 15.48 0.51
CA ALA A 201 6.61 15.75 1.02
C ALA A 201 6.69 16.56 2.32
N THR A 202 5.76 17.48 2.52
CA THR A 202 5.61 18.26 3.75
C THR A 202 4.44 17.76 4.60
N PHE A 203 3.55 17.00 3.98
CA PHE A 203 2.36 16.39 4.57
C PHE A 203 1.97 15.17 3.71
N SER A 204 1.39 14.14 4.32
CA SER A 204 0.93 12.96 3.59
C SER A 204 -0.56 12.72 3.74
N ILE A 205 -1.16 12.06 2.76
CA ILE A 205 -2.54 11.57 2.78
C ILE A 205 -2.53 10.07 2.52
N SER A 206 -3.18 9.32 3.42
CA SER A 206 -3.44 7.90 3.27
C SER A 206 -4.95 7.68 3.15
N ASN A 207 -5.40 7.10 2.04
CA ASN A 207 -6.82 6.88 1.76
C ASN A 207 -7.10 5.37 1.68
N LEU A 208 -7.98 4.87 2.54
CA LEU A 208 -8.48 3.50 2.55
C LEU A 208 -9.98 3.40 2.24
N GLY A 209 -10.58 4.49 1.75
CA GLY A 209 -12.00 4.53 1.44
C GLY A 209 -12.45 3.54 0.36
N MET A 210 -11.55 3.13 -0.55
CA MET A 210 -11.82 2.11 -1.55
C MET A 210 -11.94 0.69 -0.96
N PHE A 211 -11.53 0.47 0.28
CA PHE A 211 -11.62 -0.80 1.01
C PHE A 211 -12.76 -0.82 2.02
N ASP A 212 -13.69 0.13 1.95
CA ASP A 212 -14.83 0.31 2.88
C ASP A 212 -14.40 0.48 4.35
N VAL A 213 -13.20 1.02 4.59
CA VAL A 213 -12.72 1.34 5.93
C VAL A 213 -13.39 2.61 6.41
N ALA A 214 -14.14 2.54 7.50
CA ALA A 214 -14.86 3.70 8.06
C ALA A 214 -13.89 4.79 8.54
N GLU A 215 -12.94 4.41 9.38
CA GLU A 215 -11.89 5.29 9.91
C GLU A 215 -10.64 4.47 10.27
N PHE A 216 -9.50 5.11 10.31
CA PHE A 216 -8.24 4.54 10.78
C PHE A 216 -7.24 5.63 11.15
N SER A 217 -6.17 5.27 11.85
CA SER A 217 -5.05 6.17 12.16
C SER A 217 -3.81 5.75 11.38
N ALA A 218 -3.23 6.66 10.61
CA ALA A 218 -2.02 6.42 9.85
C ALA A 218 -0.76 6.68 10.69
N ILE A 219 0.33 5.99 10.38
CA ILE A 219 1.66 6.28 10.94
C ILE A 219 2.27 7.44 10.16
N ILE A 220 2.77 8.46 10.85
CA ILE A 220 3.45 9.61 10.24
C ILE A 220 4.63 9.12 9.41
N ASN A 221 4.80 9.66 8.21
CA ASN A 221 5.90 9.34 7.32
C ASN A 221 7.06 10.33 7.55
N PRO A 222 8.14 9.95 8.25
CA PRO A 222 9.22 10.90 8.55
C PRO A 222 9.86 11.47 7.27
N PRO A 223 10.25 12.76 7.27
CA PRO A 223 10.32 13.71 8.38
C PRO A 223 9.06 14.57 8.60
N GLU A 224 7.94 14.26 7.97
CA GLU A 224 6.69 15.03 8.08
C GLU A 224 6.19 15.08 9.53
N GLY A 225 5.52 16.17 9.92
CA GLY A 225 4.94 16.31 11.25
C GLY A 225 3.51 15.79 11.37
N ALA A 226 2.84 15.51 10.25
CA ALA A 226 1.47 15.00 10.25
C ALA A 226 1.11 14.22 8.99
N ILE A 227 0.07 13.39 9.11
CA ILE A 227 -0.55 12.63 8.01
C ILE A 227 -2.07 12.59 8.21
N LEU A 228 -2.83 12.71 7.12
CA LEU A 228 -4.27 12.57 7.12
C LEU A 228 -4.68 11.17 6.65
N ALA A 229 -5.46 10.47 7.47
CA ALA A 229 -6.16 9.25 7.12
C ALA A 229 -7.57 9.58 6.63
N VAL A 230 -7.95 9.02 5.49
CA VAL A 230 -9.23 9.26 4.82
C VAL A 230 -10.02 7.95 4.74
N GLY A 231 -11.18 7.93 5.41
CA GLY A 231 -12.11 6.80 5.38
C GLY A 231 -13.01 6.79 4.14
N SER A 232 -13.88 5.80 4.08
CA SER A 232 -14.88 5.66 3.02
C SER A 232 -15.99 6.71 3.14
N VAL A 233 -16.50 7.17 1.98
CA VAL A 233 -17.73 7.95 1.91
C VAL A 233 -18.92 7.00 2.03
N ARG A 234 -19.63 7.05 3.15
CA ARG A 234 -20.72 6.11 3.46
C ARG A 234 -22.06 6.83 3.52
N ARG A 235 -23.11 6.16 3.06
CA ARG A 235 -24.51 6.61 3.29
C ARG A 235 -24.93 6.14 4.67
N VAL A 236 -25.29 7.11 5.52
CA VAL A 236 -25.70 6.84 6.91
C VAL A 236 -26.96 7.62 7.26
N PRO A 237 -27.75 7.15 8.24
CA PRO A 237 -28.82 7.96 8.80
C PRO A 237 -28.24 9.26 9.38
N VAL A 238 -28.88 10.38 9.06
CA VAL A 238 -28.51 11.71 9.59
C VAL A 238 -29.75 12.39 10.12
N VAL A 239 -29.57 13.27 11.10
CA VAL A 239 -30.62 14.14 11.62
C VAL A 239 -30.23 15.56 11.26
N ASP A 240 -31.11 16.26 10.57
CA ASP A 240 -30.98 17.68 10.23
C ASP A 240 -32.24 18.46 10.62
N ALA A 241 -32.35 19.72 10.20
CA ALA A 241 -33.50 20.57 10.50
C ALA A 241 -34.81 20.04 9.91
N ALA A 242 -34.77 19.20 8.86
CA ALA A 242 -35.94 18.56 8.25
C ALA A 242 -36.32 17.23 8.92
N GLY A 243 -35.49 16.73 9.84
CA GLY A 243 -35.70 15.48 10.56
C GLY A 243 -34.71 14.37 10.21
N LEU A 244 -35.14 13.11 10.25
CA LEU A 244 -34.32 11.95 9.95
C LEU A 244 -34.20 11.78 8.41
N GLY A 245 -32.99 11.75 7.92
CA GLY A 245 -32.67 11.58 6.51
C GLY A 245 -31.52 10.60 6.26
N VAL A 246 -31.03 10.54 5.03
CA VAL A 246 -29.83 9.78 4.64
C VAL A 246 -28.85 10.77 4.04
N GLY A 247 -27.65 10.86 4.63
CA GLY A 247 -26.55 11.69 4.15
C GLY A 247 -25.30 10.89 3.87
N ARG A 248 -24.37 11.49 3.13
CA ARG A 248 -23.00 10.95 2.92
C ARG A 248 -22.08 11.50 3.99
N ARG A 249 -21.38 10.61 4.68
CA ARG A 249 -20.41 10.97 5.71
C ARG A 249 -19.07 10.29 5.44
N MET A 250 -18.00 10.99 5.76
CA MET A 250 -16.63 10.52 5.65
C MET A 250 -15.87 10.90 6.92
N MET A 251 -15.14 9.95 7.48
CA MET A 251 -14.26 10.21 8.63
C MET A 251 -12.88 10.62 8.14
N LEU A 252 -12.35 11.69 8.73
CA LEU A 252 -10.98 12.15 8.56
C LEU A 252 -10.27 12.11 9.88
N THR A 253 -9.11 11.42 9.94
CA THR A 253 -8.27 11.36 11.14
C THR A 253 -6.89 11.91 10.81
N ILE A 254 -6.48 12.98 11.46
CA ILE A 254 -5.11 13.47 11.39
C ILE A 254 -4.29 12.84 12.51
N SER A 255 -3.12 12.26 12.14
CA SER A 255 -2.08 11.86 13.08
C SER A 255 -1.02 12.94 13.13
N CYS A 256 -0.66 13.39 14.31
CA CYS A 256 0.22 14.52 14.53
C CYS A 256 1.39 14.15 15.45
N ASP A 257 2.56 14.71 15.19
CA ASP A 257 3.73 14.66 16.06
C ASP A 257 3.56 15.71 17.19
N HIS A 258 3.37 15.25 18.44
CA HIS A 258 3.15 16.15 19.57
C HIS A 258 4.38 17.01 19.93
N ARG A 259 5.54 16.73 19.37
CA ARG A 259 6.74 17.57 19.50
C ARG A 259 6.70 18.80 18.59
N VAL A 260 5.90 18.73 17.50
CA VAL A 260 5.78 19.79 16.48
C VAL A 260 4.52 20.62 16.69
N MET A 261 3.41 19.96 17.05
CA MET A 261 2.11 20.61 17.18
C MET A 261 1.28 20.03 18.32
N ASP A 262 0.29 20.78 18.78
CA ASP A 262 -0.67 20.38 19.81
C ASP A 262 -2.05 19.98 19.23
N GLY A 263 -2.92 19.45 20.10
CA GLY A 263 -4.26 19.00 19.74
C GLY A 263 -5.15 20.11 19.17
N ALA A 264 -5.03 21.34 19.65
CA ALA A 264 -5.82 22.47 19.16
C ALA A 264 -5.39 22.90 17.74
N MET A 265 -4.09 22.82 17.44
CA MET A 265 -3.58 23.08 16.09
C MET A 265 -4.10 22.05 15.09
N GLY A 266 -4.01 20.75 15.41
CA GLY A 266 -4.55 19.68 14.58
C GLY A 266 -6.07 19.79 14.38
N ALA A 267 -6.81 20.12 15.44
CA ALA A 267 -8.27 20.28 15.39
C ALA A 267 -8.69 21.47 14.51
N ARG A 268 -8.03 22.63 14.63
CA ARG A 268 -8.32 23.81 13.77
C ARG A 268 -8.01 23.55 12.31
N PHE A 269 -6.90 22.88 12.02
CA PHE A 269 -6.58 22.45 10.67
C PHE A 269 -7.68 21.53 10.10
N LEU A 270 -8.07 20.52 10.85
CA LEU A 270 -9.09 19.55 10.42
C LEU A 270 -10.47 20.22 10.25
N GLN A 271 -10.79 21.22 11.08
CA GLN A 271 -12.00 22.04 10.94
C GLN A 271 -12.02 22.83 9.63
N ASP A 272 -10.89 23.42 9.20
CA ASP A 272 -10.81 24.13 7.92
C ASP A 272 -10.88 23.14 6.73
N VAL A 273 -10.23 21.97 6.81
CA VAL A 273 -10.36 20.91 5.79
C VAL A 273 -11.83 20.46 5.67
N LYS A 274 -12.48 20.19 6.80
CA LYS A 274 -13.91 19.85 6.86
C LYS A 274 -14.76 20.92 6.17
N ARG A 275 -14.60 22.18 6.53
CA ARG A 275 -15.37 23.30 5.95
C ARG A 275 -15.16 23.38 4.42
N LEU A 276 -13.94 23.21 3.93
CA LEU A 276 -13.63 23.24 2.50
C LEU A 276 -14.31 22.09 1.74
N LEU A 277 -14.42 20.91 2.34
CA LEU A 277 -15.11 19.76 1.75
C LEU A 277 -16.64 19.89 1.85
N GLU A 278 -17.17 20.49 2.89
CA GLU A 278 -18.62 20.74 3.06
C GLU A 278 -19.10 21.94 2.21
N GLU A 279 -18.19 22.87 1.87
CA GLU A 279 -18.43 24.01 0.96
C GLU A 279 -17.53 23.92 -0.27
N PRO A 280 -17.66 22.88 -1.12
CA PRO A 280 -16.63 22.48 -2.10
C PRO A 280 -16.43 23.48 -3.24
N LEU A 281 -17.33 24.43 -3.46
CA LEU A 281 -17.10 25.53 -4.41
C LEU A 281 -15.88 26.37 -4.07
N ARG A 282 -15.50 26.45 -2.78
CA ARG A 282 -14.25 27.12 -2.33
C ARG A 282 -12.97 26.45 -2.84
N LEU A 283 -13.06 25.22 -3.31
CA LEU A 283 -11.91 24.49 -3.86
C LEU A 283 -11.62 24.84 -5.33
N LEU A 284 -12.57 25.53 -5.99
CA LEU A 284 -12.49 25.92 -7.40
C LEU A 284 -11.91 27.33 -7.61
N VAL A 285 -11.88 28.13 -6.54
CA VAL A 285 -11.42 29.54 -6.57
C VAL A 285 -10.07 29.74 -5.89
#